data_a57e9028504b2b237bd4b8f8cb57b06f
#
_entry.id   a57e9028504b2b237bd4b8f8cb57b06f
#
_cell.length_a   1.000
_cell.length_b   1.000
_cell.length_c   1.000
_cell.angle_alpha   90.00
_cell.angle_beta   90.00
_cell.angle_gamma   90.00
#
_symmetry.space_group_name_H-M   'P 1'
#
loop_
_entity.id
_entity.type
_entity.pdbx_description
1 polymer ?
#
loop_
_entity_poly.entity_id
_entity_poly.type
_entity_poly.pdbx_seq_one_letter_code
_entity_poly.pdbx_strand_id
1 'polypeptide(L)'
;QSFISDSKMWAVYTIPKAFMVYSITSIVTLFISGFLVDKFTGRKLILYMNLPLLLAMFILFKFNHQIFAYIFLGLIGVSNGLANILGSSTWAEIYGVKYIGSIKALTTAFMVFSTAFGTAVFGLLIDNGFTIENIAFVGVVYIVISLALLIIFRKTIEPIRLSN
;
A
#
# COMPACT_ATOMS: atom_id res chain seq x y z
N GLN A 1 1.21 8.63 -14.87
CA GLN A 1 2.68 8.65 -14.70
C GLN A 1 3.29 9.94 -15.27
N SER A 2 2.91 10.35 -16.48
CA SER A 2 3.33 11.64 -17.08
C SER A 2 3.00 12.82 -16.16
N PHE A 3 1.79 12.88 -15.61
CA PHE A 3 1.38 13.95 -14.71
C PHE A 3 2.34 14.17 -13.52
N ILE A 4 2.82 13.09 -12.89
CA ILE A 4 3.76 13.20 -11.77
C ILE A 4 5.12 13.73 -12.26
N SER A 5 5.64 13.22 -13.39
CA SER A 5 6.91 13.67 -13.96
C SER A 5 6.85 15.15 -14.33
N ASP A 6 5.77 15.57 -14.98
CA ASP A 6 5.58 16.95 -15.44
C ASP A 6 5.41 17.90 -14.24
N SER A 7 4.59 17.54 -13.26
CA SER A 7 4.35 18.35 -12.05
C SER A 7 5.61 18.51 -11.18
N LYS A 8 6.47 17.49 -11.12
CA LYS A 8 7.71 17.50 -10.33
C LYS A 8 8.95 17.91 -11.14
N MET A 9 8.79 18.24 -12.43
CA MET A 9 9.88 18.54 -13.37
C MET A 9 10.95 17.44 -13.43
N TRP A 10 10.53 16.17 -13.29
CA TRP A 10 11.44 15.03 -13.39
C TRP A 10 11.70 14.68 -14.84
N ALA A 11 12.91 14.19 -15.16
CA ALA A 11 13.21 13.73 -16.51
C ALA A 11 12.27 12.60 -16.92
N VAL A 12 11.85 12.57 -18.19
CA VAL A 12 10.86 11.63 -18.75
C VAL A 12 11.15 10.17 -18.43
N TYR A 13 12.45 9.81 -18.36
CA TYR A 13 12.87 8.44 -18.06
C TYR A 13 12.98 8.11 -16.56
N THR A 14 12.72 9.06 -15.67
CA THR A 14 12.86 8.86 -14.21
C THR A 14 11.86 7.84 -13.70
N ILE A 15 10.58 8.03 -14.00
CA ILE A 15 9.52 7.12 -13.55
C ILE A 15 9.71 5.71 -14.11
N PRO A 16 9.91 5.50 -15.43
CA PRO A 16 10.20 4.17 -15.97
C PRO A 16 11.39 3.47 -15.30
N LYS A 17 12.48 4.19 -15.04
CA LYS A 17 13.65 3.63 -14.32
C LYS A 17 13.32 3.31 -12.85
N ALA A 18 12.57 4.16 -12.18
CA ALA A 18 12.18 3.95 -10.79
C ALA A 18 11.20 2.75 -10.63
N PHE A 19 10.48 2.35 -11.68
CA PHE A 19 9.71 1.10 -11.68
C PHE A 19 10.58 -0.16 -11.57
N MET A 20 11.84 -0.12 -11.99
CA MET A 20 12.79 -1.23 -11.73
C MET A 20 13.03 -1.37 -10.23
N VAL A 21 13.20 -0.25 -9.51
CA VAL A 21 13.36 -0.24 -8.06
C VAL A 21 12.10 -0.77 -7.37
N TYR A 22 10.91 -0.30 -7.80
CA TYR A 22 9.63 -0.83 -7.33
C TYR A 22 9.55 -2.36 -7.46
N SER A 23 9.89 -2.90 -8.64
CA SER A 23 9.81 -4.33 -8.89
C SER A 23 10.77 -5.13 -8.00
N ILE A 24 12.03 -4.68 -7.89
CA ILE A 24 13.04 -5.32 -7.06
C ILE A 24 12.62 -5.29 -5.58
N THR A 25 12.24 -4.11 -5.07
CA THR A 25 11.83 -3.97 -3.66
C THR A 25 10.56 -4.76 -3.35
N SER A 26 9.60 -4.83 -4.28
CA SER A 26 8.40 -5.64 -4.13
C SER A 26 8.72 -7.14 -4.00
N ILE A 27 9.58 -7.68 -4.89
CA ILE A 27 9.98 -9.09 -4.86
C ILE A 27 10.76 -9.40 -3.58
N VAL A 28 11.77 -8.59 -3.25
CA VAL A 28 12.57 -8.78 -2.02
C VAL A 28 11.69 -8.75 -0.78
N THR A 29 10.79 -7.77 -0.69
CA THR A 29 9.88 -7.66 0.45
C THR A 29 8.90 -8.83 0.52
N LEU A 30 8.44 -9.35 -0.61
CA LEU A 30 7.57 -10.52 -0.66
C LEU A 30 8.24 -11.74 -0.01
N PHE A 31 9.50 -12.01 -0.31
CA PHE A 31 10.27 -13.09 0.34
C PHE A 31 10.46 -12.82 1.84
N ILE A 32 10.89 -11.61 2.21
CA ILE A 32 11.10 -11.24 3.61
C ILE A 32 9.80 -11.35 4.41
N SER A 33 8.68 -10.93 3.82
CA SER A 33 7.36 -10.98 4.46
C SER A 33 6.91 -12.39 4.79
N GLY A 34 7.26 -13.40 3.96
CA GLY A 34 7.01 -14.80 4.26
C GLY A 34 7.65 -15.20 5.59
N PHE A 35 8.95 -14.97 5.74
CA PHE A 35 9.66 -15.27 7.00
C PHE A 35 9.12 -14.47 8.20
N LEU A 36 8.71 -13.22 7.99
CA LEU A 36 8.14 -12.40 9.07
C LEU A 36 6.80 -12.94 9.55
N VAL A 37 5.95 -13.41 8.62
CA VAL A 37 4.64 -14.00 8.96
C VAL A 37 4.82 -15.29 9.76
N ASP A 38 5.75 -16.13 9.36
CA ASP A 38 6.05 -17.38 10.08
C ASP A 38 6.51 -17.11 11.52
N LYS A 39 7.20 -15.98 11.75
CA LYS A 39 7.73 -15.61 13.08
C LYS A 39 6.75 -14.81 13.93
N PHE A 40 5.98 -13.88 13.33
CA PHE A 40 5.22 -12.87 14.10
C PHE A 40 3.70 -12.92 13.91
N THR A 41 3.19 -13.78 13.04
CA THR A 41 1.79 -13.86 12.59
C THR A 41 1.33 -12.68 11.70
N GLY A 42 0.48 -12.97 10.72
CA GLY A 42 -0.03 -11.97 9.77
C GLY A 42 -0.83 -10.86 10.47
N ARG A 43 -1.64 -11.21 11.48
CA ARG A 43 -2.48 -10.26 12.24
C ARG A 43 -1.70 -9.16 12.96
N LYS A 44 -0.51 -9.46 13.48
CA LYS A 44 0.34 -8.45 14.12
C LYS A 44 1.00 -7.55 13.11
N LEU A 45 1.45 -8.12 12.00
CA LEU A 45 2.19 -7.41 10.97
C LEU A 45 1.30 -6.51 10.10
N ILE A 46 0.01 -6.84 9.94
CA ILE A 46 -0.90 -6.06 9.10
C ILE A 46 -1.02 -4.57 9.54
N LEU A 47 -0.80 -4.29 10.81
CA LEU A 47 -0.79 -2.92 11.32
C LEU A 47 0.34 -2.08 10.73
N TYR A 48 1.43 -2.72 10.32
CA TYR A 48 2.62 -2.03 9.80
C TYR A 48 2.68 -1.94 8.28
N MET A 49 1.79 -2.66 7.56
CA MET A 49 1.87 -2.77 6.11
C MET A 49 1.68 -1.44 5.37
N ASN A 50 0.94 -0.50 5.96
CA ASN A 50 0.67 0.81 5.36
C ASN A 50 1.72 1.87 5.72
N LEU A 51 2.67 1.59 6.63
CA LEU A 51 3.71 2.56 7.00
C LEU A 51 4.64 2.93 5.83
N PRO A 52 5.13 1.98 5.01
CA PRO A 52 5.93 2.36 3.85
C PRO A 52 5.15 3.22 2.85
N LEU A 53 3.84 2.95 2.67
CA LEU A 53 2.98 3.73 1.79
C LEU A 53 2.78 5.16 2.33
N LEU A 54 2.61 5.32 3.64
CA LEU A 54 2.52 6.63 4.28
C LEU A 54 3.79 7.45 4.05
N LEU A 55 4.96 6.83 4.25
CA LEU A 55 6.26 7.46 3.98
C LEU A 55 6.42 7.83 2.51
N ALA A 56 5.98 6.96 1.59
CA ALA A 56 6.01 7.24 0.15
C ALA A 56 5.19 8.49 -0.19
N MET A 57 3.95 8.57 0.28
CA MET A 57 3.08 9.73 0.04
C MET A 57 3.63 11.01 0.67
N PHE A 58 4.21 10.92 1.88
CA PHE A 58 4.87 12.05 2.53
C PHE A 58 6.07 12.56 1.72
N ILE A 59 6.87 11.65 1.17
CA ILE A 59 8.01 12.01 0.30
C ILE A 59 7.51 12.70 -0.97
N LEU A 60 6.48 12.17 -1.61
CA LEU A 60 5.89 12.79 -2.80
C LEU A 60 5.32 14.19 -2.52
N PHE A 61 4.73 14.38 -1.34
CA PHE A 61 4.21 15.67 -0.89
C PHE A 61 5.32 16.70 -0.67
N LYS A 62 6.41 16.31 0.01
CA LYS A 62 7.41 17.25 0.54
C LYS A 62 8.57 17.54 -0.42
N PHE A 63 8.99 16.56 -1.24
CA PHE A 63 10.23 16.62 -1.98
C PHE A 63 10.01 16.61 -3.49
N ASN A 64 10.80 17.43 -4.22
CA ASN A 64 10.71 17.58 -5.67
C ASN A 64 11.94 17.01 -6.40
N HIS A 65 13.06 16.77 -5.71
CA HIS A 65 14.28 16.29 -6.35
C HIS A 65 14.10 14.88 -6.93
N GLN A 66 14.65 14.64 -8.11
CA GLN A 66 14.47 13.42 -8.91
C GLN A 66 14.82 12.11 -8.18
N ILE A 67 15.78 12.13 -7.24
CA ILE A 67 16.15 10.95 -6.44
C ILE A 67 14.97 10.41 -5.62
N PHE A 68 14.04 11.29 -5.21
CA PHE A 68 12.89 10.89 -4.43
C PHE A 68 11.86 10.07 -5.21
N ALA A 69 11.90 10.10 -6.56
CA ALA A 69 11.10 9.20 -7.38
C ALA A 69 11.45 7.73 -7.13
N TYR A 70 12.74 7.43 -7.02
CA TYR A 70 13.23 6.07 -6.75
C TYR A 70 12.85 5.62 -5.33
N ILE A 71 12.98 6.50 -4.34
CA ILE A 71 12.60 6.21 -2.95
C ILE A 71 11.09 6.02 -2.85
N PHE A 72 10.31 6.90 -3.47
CA PHE A 72 8.85 6.84 -3.53
C PHE A 72 8.36 5.51 -4.11
N LEU A 73 8.82 5.14 -5.31
CA LEU A 73 8.43 3.87 -5.94
C LEU A 73 9.01 2.66 -5.19
N GLY A 74 10.21 2.76 -4.63
CA GLY A 74 10.76 1.72 -3.77
C GLY A 74 9.89 1.43 -2.55
N LEU A 75 9.42 2.46 -1.84
CA LEU A 75 8.52 2.32 -0.69
C LEU A 75 7.14 1.78 -1.08
N ILE A 76 6.62 2.16 -2.25
CA ILE A 76 5.39 1.54 -2.78
C ILE A 76 5.62 0.06 -3.05
N GLY A 77 6.78 -0.33 -3.61
CA GLY A 77 7.16 -1.73 -3.81
C GLY A 77 7.21 -2.51 -2.49
N VAL A 78 7.80 -1.93 -1.44
CA VAL A 78 7.79 -2.52 -0.09
C VAL A 78 6.37 -2.72 0.42
N SER A 79 5.52 -1.69 0.35
CA SER A 79 4.12 -1.79 0.78
C SER A 79 3.34 -2.86 0.01
N ASN A 80 3.57 -2.95 -1.32
CA ASN A 80 2.93 -3.95 -2.16
C ASN A 80 3.37 -5.39 -1.81
N GLY A 81 4.67 -5.61 -1.58
CA GLY A 81 5.21 -6.90 -1.14
C GLY A 81 4.61 -7.35 0.20
N LEU A 82 4.54 -6.44 1.19
CA LEU A 82 3.88 -6.69 2.47
C LEU A 82 2.40 -7.02 2.30
N ALA A 83 1.66 -6.20 1.55
CA ALA A 83 0.21 -6.36 1.39
C ALA A 83 -0.18 -7.71 0.78
N ASN A 84 0.58 -8.22 -0.18
CA ASN A 84 0.30 -9.50 -0.83
C ASN A 84 0.37 -10.69 0.14
N ILE A 85 1.40 -10.74 0.99
CA ILE A 85 1.58 -11.85 1.94
C ILE A 85 0.71 -11.64 3.16
N LEU A 86 0.73 -10.45 3.79
CA LEU A 86 0.00 -10.18 5.02
C LEU A 86 -1.52 -10.27 4.83
N GLY A 87 -2.04 -9.79 3.68
CA GLY A 87 -3.45 -9.92 3.36
C GLY A 87 -3.86 -11.39 3.33
N SER A 88 -3.15 -12.22 2.57
CA SER A 88 -3.45 -13.65 2.45
C SER A 88 -3.33 -14.41 3.77
N SER A 89 -2.25 -14.17 4.51
CA SER A 89 -1.98 -14.82 5.80
C SER A 89 -3.02 -14.42 6.84
N THR A 90 -3.36 -13.14 6.94
CA THR A 90 -4.36 -12.66 7.91
C THR A 90 -5.73 -13.26 7.66
N TRP A 91 -6.16 -13.37 6.39
CA TRP A 91 -7.43 -14.02 6.08
C TRP A 91 -7.43 -15.50 6.42
N ALA A 92 -6.31 -16.20 6.18
CA ALA A 92 -6.17 -17.62 6.55
C ALA A 92 -6.21 -17.83 8.08
N GLU A 93 -5.60 -16.90 8.84
CA GLU A 93 -5.61 -16.93 10.31
C GLU A 93 -6.99 -16.63 10.92
N ILE A 94 -7.79 -15.77 10.28
CA ILE A 94 -9.12 -15.37 10.79
C ILE A 94 -10.20 -16.40 10.43
N TYR A 95 -10.23 -16.82 9.17
CA TYR A 95 -11.34 -17.62 8.62
C TYR A 95 -10.97 -19.08 8.33
N GLY A 96 -9.70 -19.43 8.51
CA GLY A 96 -9.17 -20.74 8.16
C GLY A 96 -8.96 -20.93 6.66
N VAL A 97 -8.22 -21.98 6.31
CA VAL A 97 -7.84 -22.26 4.91
C VAL A 97 -9.01 -22.73 4.05
N LYS A 98 -10.07 -23.28 4.66
CA LYS A 98 -11.23 -23.85 3.95
C LYS A 98 -11.95 -22.82 3.07
N TYR A 99 -12.07 -21.56 3.52
CA TYR A 99 -12.83 -20.52 2.85
C TYR A 99 -11.94 -19.46 2.16
N ILE A 100 -10.63 -19.66 2.15
CA ILE A 100 -9.69 -18.64 1.68
C ILE A 100 -9.88 -18.29 0.20
N GLY A 101 -10.29 -19.24 -0.63
CA GLY A 101 -10.60 -19.02 -2.05
C GLY A 101 -11.73 -18.01 -2.26
N SER A 102 -12.85 -18.20 -1.57
CA SER A 102 -14.03 -17.32 -1.65
C SER A 102 -13.71 -15.92 -1.11
N ILE A 103 -12.96 -15.86 0.00
CA ILE A 103 -12.56 -14.58 0.61
C ILE A 103 -11.61 -13.83 -0.32
N LYS A 104 -10.63 -14.50 -0.92
CA LYS A 104 -9.74 -13.89 -1.90
C LYS A 104 -10.48 -13.40 -3.14
N ALA A 105 -11.43 -14.17 -3.66
CA ALA A 105 -12.25 -13.75 -4.79
C ALA A 105 -13.01 -12.46 -4.48
N LEU A 106 -13.65 -12.38 -3.31
CA LEU A 106 -14.39 -11.21 -2.87
C LEU A 106 -13.45 -9.99 -2.67
N THR A 107 -12.36 -10.17 -1.95
CA THR A 107 -11.39 -9.07 -1.70
C THR A 107 -10.73 -8.59 -2.99
N THR A 108 -10.43 -9.49 -3.94
CA THR A 108 -9.91 -9.12 -5.25
C THR A 108 -10.95 -8.34 -6.07
N ALA A 109 -12.22 -8.73 -6.04
CA ALA A 109 -13.28 -7.98 -6.69
C ALA A 109 -13.39 -6.55 -6.14
N PHE A 110 -13.37 -6.38 -4.81
CA PHE A 110 -13.34 -5.05 -4.18
C PHE A 110 -12.07 -4.26 -4.51
N MET A 111 -10.92 -4.90 -4.60
CA MET A 111 -9.67 -4.26 -4.99
C MET A 111 -9.74 -3.72 -6.42
N VAL A 112 -10.26 -4.51 -7.38
CA VAL A 112 -10.43 -4.08 -8.77
C VAL A 112 -11.41 -2.91 -8.85
N PHE A 113 -12.56 -3.01 -8.17
CA PHE A 113 -13.54 -1.93 -8.11
C PHE A 113 -12.94 -0.65 -7.50
N SER A 114 -12.24 -0.76 -6.38
CA SER A 114 -11.59 0.37 -5.72
C SER A 114 -10.51 1.02 -6.59
N THR A 115 -9.77 0.22 -7.37
CA THR A 115 -8.76 0.73 -8.30
C THR A 115 -9.41 1.52 -9.44
N ALA A 116 -10.49 1.00 -10.02
CA ALA A 116 -11.24 1.70 -11.07
C ALA A 116 -11.85 3.01 -10.54
N PHE A 117 -12.50 2.97 -9.36
CA PHE A 117 -13.06 4.14 -8.71
C PHE A 117 -11.98 5.16 -8.36
N GLY A 118 -10.86 4.72 -7.77
CA GLY A 118 -9.73 5.58 -7.43
C GLY A 118 -9.16 6.28 -8.67
N THR A 119 -8.98 5.55 -9.77
CA THR A 119 -8.50 6.12 -11.03
C THR A 119 -9.43 7.21 -11.55
N ALA A 120 -10.75 6.99 -11.50
CA ALA A 120 -11.74 7.99 -11.92
C ALA A 120 -11.70 9.24 -11.02
N VAL A 121 -11.63 9.06 -9.70
CA VAL A 121 -11.55 10.18 -8.74
C VAL A 121 -10.26 10.99 -8.95
N PHE A 122 -9.12 10.33 -9.11
CA PHE A 122 -7.86 11.03 -9.39
C PHE A 122 -7.88 11.76 -10.73
N GLY A 123 -8.49 11.18 -11.77
CA GLY A 123 -8.71 11.87 -13.04
C GLY A 123 -9.50 13.15 -12.85
N LEU A 124 -10.63 13.09 -12.17
CA LEU A 124 -11.47 14.27 -11.88
C LEU A 124 -10.70 15.33 -11.07
N LEU A 125 -9.88 14.95 -10.10
CA LEU A 125 -9.09 15.92 -9.34
C LEU A 125 -8.08 16.64 -10.23
N ILE A 126 -7.39 15.90 -11.11
CA ILE A 126 -6.43 16.46 -12.07
C ILE A 126 -7.14 17.41 -13.04
N ASP A 127 -8.29 17.02 -13.59
CA ASP A 127 -9.07 17.83 -14.52
C ASP A 127 -9.59 19.13 -13.88
N ASN A 128 -9.83 19.11 -12.57
CA ASN A 128 -10.19 20.29 -11.78
C ASN A 128 -8.97 21.12 -11.30
N GLY A 129 -7.78 20.84 -11.80
CA GLY A 129 -6.57 21.64 -11.54
C GLY A 129 -5.90 21.37 -10.19
N PHE A 130 -6.20 20.24 -9.51
CA PHE A 130 -5.49 19.89 -8.29
C PHE A 130 -4.03 19.52 -8.60
N THR A 131 -3.11 20.09 -7.81
CA THR A 131 -1.67 19.80 -7.94
C THR A 131 -1.34 18.42 -7.37
N ILE A 132 -0.17 17.89 -7.76
CA ILE A 132 0.30 16.60 -7.23
C ILE A 132 0.49 16.64 -5.71
N GLU A 133 0.86 17.79 -5.14
CA GLU A 133 0.99 17.99 -3.71
C GLU A 133 -0.36 17.84 -3.00
N ASN A 134 -1.43 18.44 -3.55
CA ASN A 134 -2.78 18.31 -3.01
C ASN A 134 -3.26 16.86 -3.05
N ILE A 135 -3.01 16.17 -4.16
CA ILE A 135 -3.36 14.76 -4.32
C ILE A 135 -2.56 13.88 -3.34
N ALA A 136 -1.26 14.13 -3.20
CA ALA A 136 -0.42 13.41 -2.24
C ALA A 136 -0.87 13.67 -0.79
N PHE A 137 -1.27 14.90 -0.45
CA PHE A 137 -1.81 15.23 0.87
C PHE A 137 -3.10 14.48 1.17
N VAL A 138 -4.03 14.42 0.22
CA VAL A 138 -5.26 13.60 0.35
C VAL A 138 -4.91 12.13 0.58
N GLY A 139 -3.90 11.61 -0.13
CA GLY A 139 -3.37 10.25 0.07
C GLY A 139 -2.82 10.04 1.48
N VAL A 140 -2.05 10.98 2.03
CA VAL A 140 -1.55 10.93 3.41
C VAL A 140 -2.71 10.87 4.41
N VAL A 141 -3.70 11.77 4.28
CA VAL A 141 -4.88 11.79 5.17
C VAL A 141 -5.64 10.47 5.11
N TYR A 142 -5.88 9.94 3.92
CA TYR A 142 -6.54 8.64 3.75
C TYR A 142 -5.78 7.50 4.45
N ILE A 143 -4.46 7.43 4.29
CA ILE A 143 -3.65 6.38 4.91
C ILE A 143 -3.64 6.52 6.43
N VAL A 144 -3.56 7.75 6.96
CA VAL A 144 -3.62 8.02 8.41
C VAL A 144 -4.96 7.56 8.99
N ILE A 145 -6.07 7.86 8.30
CA ILE A 145 -7.40 7.40 8.71
C ILE A 145 -7.46 5.86 8.69
N SER A 146 -6.94 5.23 7.63
CA SER A 146 -6.88 3.77 7.52
C SER A 146 -6.07 3.14 8.66
N LEU A 147 -4.91 3.70 9.00
CA LEU A 147 -4.08 3.25 10.14
C LEU A 147 -4.82 3.45 11.47
N ALA A 148 -5.47 4.58 11.67
CA ALA A 148 -6.24 4.84 12.88
C ALA A 148 -7.38 3.81 13.05
N LEU A 149 -8.11 3.50 11.99
CA LEU A 149 -9.14 2.47 11.99
C LEU A 149 -8.56 1.08 12.34
N LEU A 150 -7.43 0.70 11.74
CA LEU A 150 -6.76 -0.55 12.06
C LEU A 150 -6.36 -0.63 13.54
N ILE A 151 -5.88 0.47 14.13
CA ILE A 151 -5.50 0.51 15.54
C ILE A 151 -6.74 0.42 16.44
N ILE A 152 -7.82 1.14 16.11
CA ILE A 152 -9.08 1.11 16.89
C ILE A 152 -9.67 -0.31 16.89
N PHE A 153 -9.71 -0.95 15.73
CA PHE A 153 -10.27 -2.30 15.58
C PHE A 153 -9.25 -3.44 15.86
N ARG A 154 -8.05 -3.08 16.35
CA ARG A 154 -6.99 -4.06 16.65
C ARG A 154 -7.47 -5.20 17.54
N LYS A 155 -8.25 -4.90 18.57
CA LYS A 155 -8.79 -5.90 19.52
C LYS A 155 -9.72 -6.92 18.84
N THR A 156 -10.43 -6.50 17.80
CA THR A 156 -11.30 -7.39 17.02
C THR A 156 -10.52 -8.32 16.10
N ILE A 157 -9.30 -7.88 15.69
CA ILE A 157 -8.42 -8.63 14.80
C ILE A 157 -7.55 -9.62 15.62
N GLU A 158 -7.24 -9.30 16.88
CA GLU A 158 -6.50 -10.21 17.77
C GLU A 158 -7.33 -11.47 18.10
N PRO A 159 -6.72 -12.66 18.08
CA PRO A 159 -7.45 -13.90 18.40
C PRO A 159 -8.02 -13.82 19.81
N ILE A 160 -9.29 -14.20 19.97
CA ILE A 160 -9.85 -14.51 21.29
C ILE A 160 -8.94 -15.61 21.85
N ARG A 161 -8.18 -15.30 22.90
CA ARG A 161 -7.47 -16.33 23.66
C ARG A 161 -8.56 -17.25 24.20
N LEU A 162 -8.74 -18.38 23.56
CA LEU A 162 -9.43 -19.49 24.20
C LEU A 162 -8.56 -19.85 25.42
N SER A 163 -9.02 -19.42 26.59
CA SER A 163 -8.45 -19.87 27.86
C SER A 163 -8.69 -21.36 27.96
N ASN A 164 -7.63 -22.16 27.77
CA ASN A 164 -7.62 -23.55 28.22
C ASN A 164 -7.58 -23.57 29.75
#